data_7efba8d540d7e80103f7ea25ca395fab
#
_entry.id   7efba8d540d7e80103f7ea25ca395fab
#
_cell.length_a   1.000
_cell.length_b   1.000
_cell.length_c   1.000
_cell.angle_alpha   90.00
_cell.angle_beta   90.00
_cell.angle_gamma   90.00
#
_symmetry.space_group_name_H-M   'P 1'
#
loop_
_entity.id
_entity.type
_entity.pdbx_description
1 polymer ?
#
loop_
_entity_poly.entity_id
_entity_poly.type
_entity_poly.pdbx_seq_one_letter_code
_entity_poly.pdbx_strand_id
1 'polypeptide(L)'
;MNSFINVLTLFVTFPILALAIFIGFDIPFDSLGITGSEIPYRFELFAALGFILFIIQLRRSTRRWMALSMVTKLNRFQWNQPVSSSRKKRIATYNLIEVIIMSFLSVGLYVVTKETIIPAIVFLLFALDSLIFTIYGGNKYRVGLSTKAILVADREIILIYFTGLRKVAIQQQTVYFDYINNLQLTFPLDCIENENQPAFFDALHEVIDKDRVFFSNIQQTI
;
A
#
# COMPACT_ATOMS: atom_id res chain seq x y z
N MET A 1 5.83 6.84 1.20
CA MET A 1 6.58 5.66 0.68
C MET A 1 5.70 4.70 -0.14
N ASN A 2 4.44 4.48 0.25
CA ASN A 2 3.49 3.66 -0.54
C ASN A 2 3.11 4.34 -1.86
N SER A 3 2.93 5.66 -1.84
CA SER A 3 2.69 6.46 -3.05
C SER A 3 3.80 6.27 -4.10
N PHE A 4 5.06 6.22 -3.69
CA PHE A 4 6.19 5.98 -4.59
C PHE A 4 6.12 4.59 -5.28
N ILE A 5 5.76 3.54 -4.53
CA ILE A 5 5.62 2.19 -5.10
C ILE A 5 4.47 2.15 -6.11
N ASN A 6 3.36 2.82 -5.81
CA ASN A 6 2.21 2.88 -6.73
C ASN A 6 2.56 3.65 -8.01
N VAL A 7 3.26 4.77 -7.90
CA VAL A 7 3.75 5.54 -9.06
C VAL A 7 4.73 4.71 -9.89
N LEU A 8 5.66 4.00 -9.24
CA LEU A 8 6.61 3.13 -9.94
C LEU A 8 5.91 1.97 -10.66
N THR A 9 4.90 1.35 -10.03
CA THR A 9 4.08 0.32 -10.67
C THR A 9 3.39 0.87 -11.92
N LEU A 10 2.77 2.05 -11.82
CA LEU A 10 2.11 2.70 -12.95
C LEU A 10 3.11 3.02 -14.08
N PHE A 11 4.29 3.53 -13.70
CA PHE A 11 5.35 3.90 -14.63
C PHE A 11 5.88 2.69 -15.43
N VAL A 12 5.90 1.50 -14.86
CA VAL A 12 6.28 0.27 -15.55
C VAL A 12 5.09 -0.32 -16.33
N THR A 13 3.89 -0.25 -15.77
CA THR A 13 2.68 -0.81 -16.40
C THR A 13 2.34 -0.08 -17.71
N PHE A 14 2.48 1.24 -17.75
CA PHE A 14 2.13 2.02 -18.94
C PHE A 14 2.96 1.64 -20.19
N PRO A 15 4.30 1.55 -20.16
CA PRO A 15 5.08 1.03 -21.26
C PRO A 15 4.70 -0.39 -21.69
N ILE A 16 4.41 -1.29 -20.74
CA ILE A 16 3.97 -2.65 -21.07
C ILE A 16 2.70 -2.62 -21.90
N LEU A 17 1.70 -1.83 -21.49
CA LEU A 17 0.43 -1.72 -22.19
C LEU A 17 0.61 -1.06 -23.56
N ALA A 18 1.35 0.03 -23.63
CA ALA A 18 1.59 0.73 -24.89
C ALA A 18 2.30 -0.17 -25.92
N LEU A 19 3.36 -0.88 -25.50
CA LEU A 19 4.06 -1.82 -26.35
C LEU A 19 3.21 -3.02 -26.73
N ALA A 20 2.39 -3.55 -25.80
CA ALA A 20 1.50 -4.68 -26.08
C ALA A 20 0.47 -4.30 -27.16
N ILE A 21 -0.13 -3.11 -27.07
CA ILE A 21 -1.07 -2.60 -28.08
C ILE A 21 -0.35 -2.42 -29.42
N PHE A 22 0.82 -1.77 -29.40
CA PHE A 22 1.60 -1.48 -30.60
C PHE A 22 1.99 -2.76 -31.35
N ILE A 23 2.47 -3.76 -30.63
CA ILE A 23 2.90 -5.05 -31.19
C ILE A 23 1.70 -5.92 -31.56
N GLY A 24 0.68 -5.99 -30.70
CA GLY A 24 -0.46 -6.88 -30.90
C GLY A 24 -1.38 -6.48 -32.05
N PHE A 25 -1.46 -5.19 -32.34
CA PHE A 25 -2.22 -4.65 -33.48
C PHE A 25 -1.35 -4.30 -34.68
N ASP A 26 -0.06 -4.63 -34.63
CA ASP A 26 0.93 -4.38 -35.69
C ASP A 26 0.89 -2.93 -36.22
N ILE A 27 0.83 -1.97 -35.29
CA ILE A 27 0.70 -0.54 -35.62
C ILE A 27 1.97 -0.04 -36.32
N PRO A 28 1.87 0.65 -37.47
CA PRO A 28 3.04 1.21 -38.12
C PRO A 28 3.59 2.39 -37.33
N PHE A 29 4.92 2.50 -37.24
CA PHE A 29 5.63 3.61 -36.65
C PHE A 29 6.36 4.38 -37.75
N ASP A 30 5.63 5.29 -38.37
CA ASP A 30 6.04 5.99 -39.62
C ASP A 30 7.42 6.67 -39.49
N SER A 31 7.76 7.21 -38.33
CA SER A 31 9.05 7.89 -38.11
C SER A 31 10.27 6.94 -38.14
N LEU A 32 10.07 5.65 -37.88
CA LEU A 32 11.15 4.63 -37.91
C LEU A 32 11.02 3.68 -39.11
N GLY A 33 9.90 3.74 -39.85
CA GLY A 33 9.62 2.85 -40.96
C GLY A 33 9.48 1.37 -40.57
N ILE A 34 9.07 1.09 -39.35
CA ILE A 34 8.87 -0.28 -38.81
C ILE A 34 7.45 -0.46 -38.32
N THR A 35 6.98 -1.72 -38.27
CA THR A 35 5.73 -2.09 -37.62
C THR A 35 5.97 -2.76 -36.26
N GLY A 36 4.90 -2.95 -35.49
CA GLY A 36 4.98 -3.62 -34.20
C GLY A 36 5.57 -5.02 -34.29
N SER A 37 5.29 -5.75 -35.40
CA SER A 37 5.81 -7.12 -35.63
C SER A 37 7.29 -7.16 -35.99
N GLU A 38 7.90 -6.06 -36.40
CA GLU A 38 9.31 -5.97 -36.80
C GLU A 38 10.24 -5.60 -35.64
N ILE A 39 9.69 -5.25 -34.45
CA ILE A 39 10.50 -4.93 -33.27
C ILE A 39 11.32 -6.17 -32.87
N PRO A 40 12.66 -6.10 -32.83
CA PRO A 40 13.47 -7.24 -32.38
C PRO A 40 13.37 -7.45 -30.89
N TYR A 41 13.62 -8.68 -30.44
CA TYR A 41 13.69 -9.05 -29.01
C TYR A 41 12.44 -8.68 -28.19
N ARG A 42 11.24 -8.74 -28.79
CA ARG A 42 9.96 -8.38 -28.16
C ARG A 42 9.70 -9.18 -26.90
N PHE A 43 9.92 -10.49 -26.94
CA PHE A 43 9.75 -11.37 -25.78
C PHE A 43 10.70 -10.98 -24.64
N GLU A 44 11.97 -10.75 -24.93
CA GLU A 44 12.98 -10.37 -23.93
C GLU A 44 12.67 -9.00 -23.32
N LEU A 45 12.16 -8.07 -24.11
CA LEU A 45 11.71 -6.74 -23.63
C LEU A 45 10.56 -6.89 -22.64
N PHE A 46 9.53 -7.66 -22.97
CA PHE A 46 8.43 -7.93 -22.05
C PHE A 46 8.88 -8.74 -20.84
N ALA A 47 9.81 -9.67 -20.99
CA ALA A 47 10.39 -10.41 -19.89
C ALA A 47 11.12 -9.49 -18.90
N ALA A 48 11.92 -8.56 -19.38
CA ALA A 48 12.64 -7.58 -18.55
C ALA A 48 11.66 -6.67 -17.80
N LEU A 49 10.65 -6.10 -18.48
CA LEU A 49 9.63 -5.26 -17.87
C LEU A 49 8.79 -6.04 -16.85
N GLY A 50 8.41 -7.27 -17.17
CA GLY A 50 7.69 -8.17 -16.26
C GLY A 50 8.52 -8.51 -15.02
N PHE A 51 9.82 -8.72 -15.15
CA PHE A 51 10.72 -8.96 -14.02
C PHE A 51 10.85 -7.75 -13.11
N ILE A 52 10.96 -6.54 -13.66
CA ILE A 52 10.95 -5.30 -12.87
C ILE A 52 9.63 -5.17 -12.09
N LEU A 53 8.52 -5.40 -12.76
CA LEU A 53 7.18 -5.39 -12.15
C LEU A 53 7.08 -6.42 -11.02
N PHE A 54 7.61 -7.64 -11.22
CA PHE A 54 7.65 -8.68 -10.21
C PHE A 54 8.43 -8.27 -8.96
N ILE A 55 9.60 -7.64 -9.11
CA ILE A 55 10.38 -7.13 -7.96
C ILE A 55 9.60 -6.09 -7.16
N ILE A 56 8.92 -5.16 -7.85
CA ILE A 56 8.09 -4.14 -7.21
C ILE A 56 6.98 -4.81 -6.40
N GLN A 57 6.31 -5.81 -6.99
CA GLN A 57 5.25 -6.55 -6.34
C GLN A 57 5.77 -7.35 -5.13
N LEU A 58 6.85 -8.06 -5.28
CA LEU A 58 7.44 -8.86 -4.21
C LEU A 58 7.77 -7.98 -3.00
N ARG A 59 8.35 -6.80 -3.23
CA ARG A 59 8.62 -5.82 -2.18
C ARG A 59 7.34 -5.33 -1.49
N ARG A 60 6.29 -5.03 -2.26
CA ARG A 60 5.00 -4.58 -1.73
C ARG A 60 4.35 -5.68 -0.89
N SER A 61 4.27 -6.89 -1.43
CA SER A 61 3.70 -8.07 -0.77
C SER A 61 4.43 -8.39 0.53
N THR A 62 5.76 -8.53 0.48
CA THR A 62 6.58 -8.85 1.65
C THR A 62 6.35 -7.86 2.79
N ARG A 63 6.36 -6.56 2.49
CA ARG A 63 6.12 -5.53 3.52
C ARG A 63 4.73 -5.65 4.14
N ARG A 64 3.71 -5.87 3.34
CA ARG A 64 2.32 -5.99 3.76
C ARG A 64 2.13 -7.20 4.70
N TRP A 65 2.65 -8.36 4.30
CA TRP A 65 2.61 -9.58 5.11
C TRP A 65 3.46 -9.50 6.39
N MET A 66 4.64 -8.88 6.32
CA MET A 66 5.48 -8.64 7.51
C MET A 66 4.78 -7.75 8.54
N ALA A 67 4.15 -6.66 8.10
CA ALA A 67 3.43 -5.78 9.02
C ALA A 67 2.27 -6.49 9.70
N LEU A 68 1.51 -7.27 8.93
CA LEU A 68 0.41 -8.05 9.48
C LEU A 68 0.92 -9.05 10.54
N SER A 69 2.03 -9.73 10.26
CA SER A 69 2.69 -10.63 11.20
C SER A 69 3.23 -9.91 12.46
N MET A 70 3.70 -8.67 12.32
CA MET A 70 4.19 -7.89 13.45
C MET A 70 3.06 -7.44 14.38
N VAL A 71 1.98 -6.90 13.81
CA VAL A 71 0.88 -6.31 14.60
C VAL A 71 0.06 -7.37 15.33
N THR A 72 0.10 -8.61 14.90
CA THR A 72 -0.56 -9.73 15.58
C THR A 72 0.17 -10.21 16.84
N LYS A 73 1.43 -9.81 17.05
CA LYS A 73 2.21 -10.14 18.26
C LYS A 73 1.86 -9.18 19.40
N LEU A 74 0.76 -9.43 20.11
CA LEU A 74 0.16 -8.53 21.11
C LEU A 74 1.17 -8.07 22.20
N ASN A 75 2.05 -8.94 22.65
CA ASN A 75 3.01 -8.67 23.73
C ASN A 75 4.03 -7.56 23.41
N ARG A 76 4.07 -7.06 22.19
CA ARG A 76 4.96 -5.99 21.75
C ARG A 76 4.37 -4.59 21.84
N PHE A 77 3.07 -4.51 22.13
CA PHE A 77 2.32 -3.27 22.12
C PHE A 77 1.72 -3.00 23.49
N GLN A 78 1.74 -1.76 23.93
CA GLN A 78 1.05 -1.29 25.12
C GLN A 78 -0.46 -1.21 24.87
N TRP A 79 -0.82 -0.82 23.65
CA TRP A 79 -2.20 -0.83 23.20
C TRP A 79 -2.27 -1.44 21.80
N ASN A 80 -3.24 -2.33 21.57
CA ASN A 80 -3.39 -3.00 20.29
C ASN A 80 -4.84 -3.42 20.08
N GLN A 81 -5.50 -2.82 19.09
CA GLN A 81 -6.91 -3.08 18.78
C GLN A 81 -7.12 -3.39 17.30
N PRO A 82 -8.17 -4.13 16.95
CA PRO A 82 -8.57 -4.33 15.57
C PRO A 82 -8.86 -2.98 14.89
N VAL A 83 -8.59 -2.91 13.60
CA VAL A 83 -9.02 -1.79 12.76
C VAL A 83 -10.54 -1.73 12.72
N SER A 84 -11.12 -0.53 12.63
CA SER A 84 -12.57 -0.30 12.62
C SER A 84 -13.30 -1.10 11.53
N SER A 85 -14.54 -1.45 11.80
CA SER A 85 -15.39 -2.24 10.87
C SER A 85 -15.61 -1.52 9.55
N SER A 86 -15.80 -0.19 9.59
CA SER A 86 -15.94 0.66 8.40
C SER A 86 -14.67 0.65 7.54
N ARG A 87 -13.51 0.74 8.20
CA ARG A 87 -12.21 0.70 7.53
C ARG A 87 -11.95 -0.66 6.90
N LYS A 88 -12.28 -1.78 7.58
CA LYS A 88 -12.15 -3.13 7.04
C LYS A 88 -12.97 -3.32 5.76
N LYS A 89 -14.23 -2.87 5.75
CA LYS A 89 -15.08 -2.91 4.55
C LYS A 89 -14.45 -2.14 3.40
N ARG A 90 -13.99 -0.92 3.65
CA ARG A 90 -13.32 -0.08 2.64
C ARG A 90 -12.05 -0.74 2.08
N ILE A 91 -11.22 -1.35 2.93
CA ILE A 91 -10.03 -2.09 2.52
C ILE A 91 -10.40 -3.27 1.62
N ALA A 92 -11.40 -4.06 2.01
CA ALA A 92 -11.88 -5.19 1.22
C ALA A 92 -12.37 -4.74 -0.16
N THR A 93 -13.13 -3.64 -0.23
CA THR A 93 -13.59 -3.08 -1.49
C THR A 93 -12.43 -2.64 -2.40
N TYR A 94 -11.45 -1.91 -1.86
CA TYR A 94 -10.29 -1.49 -2.65
C TYR A 94 -9.44 -2.67 -3.14
N ASN A 95 -9.24 -3.68 -2.30
CA ASN A 95 -8.51 -4.88 -2.71
C ASN A 95 -9.28 -5.68 -3.77
N LEU A 96 -10.61 -5.76 -3.66
CA LEU A 96 -11.44 -6.42 -4.68
C LEU A 96 -11.36 -5.70 -6.04
N ILE A 97 -11.43 -4.37 -6.04
CA ILE A 97 -11.24 -3.57 -7.25
C ILE A 97 -9.84 -3.83 -7.84
N GLU A 98 -8.80 -3.88 -6.99
CA GLU A 98 -7.43 -4.19 -7.40
C GLU A 98 -7.35 -5.58 -8.06
N VAL A 99 -7.97 -6.60 -7.45
CA VAL A 99 -8.03 -7.96 -8.00
C VAL A 99 -8.69 -7.97 -9.39
N ILE A 100 -9.81 -7.28 -9.55
CA ILE A 100 -10.53 -7.20 -10.83
C ILE A 100 -9.66 -6.53 -11.89
N ILE A 101 -9.07 -5.37 -11.59
CA ILE A 101 -8.22 -4.62 -12.54
C ILE A 101 -6.99 -5.46 -12.93
N MET A 102 -6.29 -6.06 -11.97
CA MET A 102 -5.09 -6.84 -12.25
C MET A 102 -5.40 -8.13 -13.03
N SER A 103 -6.53 -8.78 -12.74
CA SER A 103 -6.98 -9.94 -13.53
C SER A 103 -7.33 -9.54 -14.97
N PHE A 104 -7.98 -8.39 -15.14
CA PHE A 104 -8.32 -7.88 -16.47
C PHE A 104 -7.07 -7.53 -17.28
N LEU A 105 -6.09 -6.87 -16.65
CA LEU A 105 -4.79 -6.58 -17.28
C LEU A 105 -4.05 -7.87 -17.67
N SER A 106 -4.06 -8.89 -16.81
CA SER A 106 -3.43 -10.17 -17.10
C SER A 106 -4.02 -10.83 -18.34
N VAL A 107 -5.35 -10.97 -18.37
CA VAL A 107 -6.07 -11.58 -19.51
C VAL A 107 -5.92 -10.73 -20.77
N GLY A 108 -6.10 -9.41 -20.65
CA GLY A 108 -5.99 -8.48 -21.78
C GLY A 108 -4.62 -8.53 -22.45
N LEU A 109 -3.54 -8.50 -21.69
CA LEU A 109 -2.19 -8.61 -22.20
C LEU A 109 -1.99 -9.93 -22.96
N TYR A 110 -2.39 -11.05 -22.37
CA TYR A 110 -2.24 -12.38 -23.00
C TYR A 110 -3.05 -12.53 -24.28
N VAL A 111 -4.22 -11.89 -24.36
CA VAL A 111 -5.08 -11.94 -25.57
C VAL A 111 -4.50 -11.07 -26.67
N VAL A 112 -3.96 -9.89 -26.33
CA VAL A 112 -3.41 -8.94 -27.31
C VAL A 112 -2.15 -9.50 -27.99
N THR A 113 -1.21 -10.04 -27.23
CA THR A 113 -0.04 -10.70 -27.81
C THR A 113 0.54 -11.77 -26.88
N LYS A 114 0.98 -12.91 -27.45
CA LYS A 114 1.57 -14.02 -26.68
C LYS A 114 2.91 -13.67 -26.04
N GLU A 115 3.59 -12.69 -26.57
CA GLU A 115 4.89 -12.24 -26.08
C GLU A 115 4.82 -11.60 -24.68
N THR A 116 3.63 -11.15 -24.27
CA THR A 116 3.37 -10.59 -22.94
C THR A 116 3.10 -11.62 -21.84
N ILE A 117 3.35 -12.91 -22.09
CA ILE A 117 3.01 -13.96 -21.12
C ILE A 117 3.66 -13.73 -19.74
N ILE A 118 4.89 -13.20 -19.67
CA ILE A 118 5.58 -12.96 -18.40
C ILE A 118 4.91 -11.83 -17.61
N PRO A 119 4.71 -10.60 -18.14
CA PRO A 119 3.96 -9.58 -17.41
C PRO A 119 2.51 -9.97 -17.13
N ALA A 120 1.85 -10.74 -18.00
CA ALA A 120 0.51 -11.26 -17.75
C ALA A 120 0.46 -12.17 -16.50
N ILE A 121 1.42 -13.10 -16.37
CA ILE A 121 1.57 -13.94 -15.16
C ILE A 121 1.84 -13.07 -13.92
N VAL A 122 2.68 -12.06 -14.03
CA VAL A 122 2.98 -11.17 -12.91
C VAL A 122 1.71 -10.43 -12.45
N PHE A 123 0.88 -9.89 -13.36
CA PHE A 123 -0.40 -9.29 -13.00
C PHE A 123 -1.37 -10.29 -12.34
N LEU A 124 -1.39 -11.55 -12.81
CA LEU A 124 -2.17 -12.60 -12.16
C LEU A 124 -1.69 -12.86 -10.72
N LEU A 125 -0.36 -12.91 -10.51
CA LEU A 125 0.21 -13.04 -9.15
C LEU A 125 -0.15 -11.85 -8.26
N PHE A 126 -0.20 -10.62 -8.80
CA PHE A 126 -0.73 -9.46 -8.08
C PHE A 126 -2.17 -9.65 -7.63
N ALA A 127 -3.03 -10.10 -8.53
CA ALA A 127 -4.43 -10.36 -8.24
C ALA A 127 -4.59 -11.41 -7.15
N LEU A 128 -3.88 -12.54 -7.27
CA LEU A 128 -3.91 -13.63 -6.29
C LEU A 128 -3.39 -13.19 -4.92
N ASP A 129 -2.26 -12.46 -4.84
CA ASP A 129 -1.73 -11.96 -3.58
C ASP A 129 -2.73 -11.00 -2.90
N SER A 130 -3.36 -10.09 -3.65
CA SER A 130 -4.37 -9.18 -3.11
C SER A 130 -5.63 -9.91 -2.64
N LEU A 131 -6.06 -10.94 -3.35
CA LEU A 131 -7.19 -11.78 -2.95
C LEU A 131 -6.88 -12.55 -1.66
N ILE A 132 -5.74 -13.25 -1.62
CA ILE A 132 -5.30 -14.01 -0.45
C ILE A 132 -5.12 -13.08 0.76
N PHE A 133 -4.50 -11.92 0.56
CA PHE A 133 -4.33 -10.92 1.62
C PHE A 133 -5.66 -10.42 2.17
N THR A 134 -6.69 -10.27 1.33
CA THR A 134 -8.02 -9.84 1.77
C THR A 134 -8.71 -10.93 2.59
N ILE A 135 -8.66 -12.17 2.13
CA ILE A 135 -9.31 -13.31 2.81
C ILE A 135 -8.65 -13.57 4.17
N TYR A 136 -7.31 -13.69 4.20
CA TYR A 136 -6.58 -14.03 5.43
C TYR A 136 -6.29 -12.83 6.33
N GLY A 137 -6.17 -11.64 5.77
CA GLY A 137 -5.80 -10.41 6.47
C GLY A 137 -6.97 -9.73 7.18
N GLY A 138 -8.20 -9.84 6.66
CA GLY A 138 -9.34 -9.06 7.12
C GLY A 138 -9.62 -9.09 8.63
N ASN A 139 -9.41 -10.24 9.28
CA ASN A 139 -9.55 -10.39 10.72
C ASN A 139 -8.29 -10.02 11.52
N LYS A 140 -7.17 -9.80 10.84
CA LYS A 140 -5.85 -9.54 11.44
C LYS A 140 -5.40 -8.08 11.30
N TYR A 141 -6.18 -7.24 10.60
CA TYR A 141 -5.88 -5.82 10.49
C TYR A 141 -6.00 -5.17 11.87
N ARG A 142 -4.93 -4.53 12.33
CA ARG A 142 -4.83 -3.95 13.67
C ARG A 142 -4.04 -2.65 13.68
N VAL A 143 -4.30 -1.85 14.70
CA VAL A 143 -3.49 -0.71 15.09
C VAL A 143 -2.78 -1.09 16.38
N GLY A 144 -1.46 -0.98 16.39
CA GLY A 144 -0.63 -1.25 17.56
C GLY A 144 0.17 -0.03 17.96
N LEU A 145 0.14 0.32 19.25
CA LEU A 145 0.95 1.37 19.86
C LEU A 145 2.03 0.72 20.72
N SER A 146 3.28 0.94 20.36
CA SER A 146 4.46 0.51 21.14
C SER A 146 5.12 1.71 21.82
N THR A 147 6.11 1.47 22.67
CA THR A 147 6.91 2.53 23.31
C THR A 147 7.68 3.42 22.32
N LYS A 148 7.81 3.03 21.04
CA LYS A 148 8.66 3.72 20.06
C LYS A 148 7.90 4.21 18.84
N ALA A 149 6.74 3.62 18.54
CA ALA A 149 6.01 3.90 17.29
C ALA A 149 4.57 3.43 17.33
N ILE A 150 3.74 4.04 16.48
CA ILE A 150 2.44 3.52 16.06
C ILE A 150 2.65 2.68 14.80
N LEU A 151 2.08 1.48 14.77
CA LEU A 151 2.04 0.61 13.61
C LEU A 151 0.58 0.35 13.23
N VAL A 152 0.21 0.74 12.03
CA VAL A 152 -1.05 0.33 11.41
C VAL A 152 -0.74 -0.69 10.35
N ALA A 153 -1.31 -1.87 10.50
CA ALA A 153 -1.25 -2.93 9.50
C ALA A 153 -2.66 -3.16 8.94
N ASP A 154 -2.90 -2.50 7.83
CA ASP A 154 -4.10 -2.66 7.01
C ASP A 154 -3.68 -2.94 5.55
N ARG A 155 -4.35 -2.34 4.56
CA ARG A 155 -3.92 -2.42 3.16
C ARG A 155 -2.51 -1.87 2.94
N GLU A 156 -2.17 -0.82 3.69
CA GLU A 156 -0.88 -0.13 3.64
C GLU A 156 -0.27 -0.05 5.03
N ILE A 157 1.05 -0.14 5.10
CA ILE A 157 1.76 0.00 6.36
C ILE A 157 1.93 1.47 6.67
N ILE A 158 1.35 1.91 7.80
CA ILE A 158 1.66 3.21 8.40
C ILE A 158 2.52 2.95 9.62
N LEU A 159 3.71 3.52 9.63
CA LEU A 159 4.64 3.44 10.76
C LEU A 159 5.05 4.85 11.15
N ILE A 160 4.71 5.25 12.36
CA ILE A 160 4.94 6.59 12.91
C ILE A 160 5.82 6.43 14.14
N TYR A 161 7.11 6.79 14.02
CA TYR A 161 8.06 6.75 15.13
C TYR A 161 7.91 7.99 16.01
N PHE A 162 8.18 7.85 17.32
CA PHE A 162 8.14 8.97 18.26
C PHE A 162 9.47 9.71 18.36
N THR A 163 10.55 9.16 17.83
CA THR A 163 11.87 9.82 17.82
C THR A 163 11.83 11.06 16.92
N GLY A 164 12.22 12.22 17.50
CA GLY A 164 12.21 13.51 16.81
C GLY A 164 10.84 14.16 16.68
N LEU A 165 9.82 13.65 17.37
CA LEU A 165 8.49 14.23 17.41
C LEU A 165 8.52 15.53 18.24
N ARG A 166 7.84 16.57 17.75
CA ARG A 166 7.71 17.89 18.43
C ARG A 166 6.28 18.17 18.86
N LYS A 167 5.30 17.79 18.04
CA LYS A 167 3.91 18.12 18.27
C LYS A 167 3.00 17.00 17.78
N VAL A 168 1.94 16.76 18.55
CA VAL A 168 0.78 15.94 18.16
C VAL A 168 -0.45 16.83 18.17
N ALA A 169 -1.17 16.87 17.06
CA ALA A 169 -2.39 17.67 16.92
C ALA A 169 -3.51 16.83 16.31
N ILE A 170 -4.74 17.06 16.75
CA ILE A 170 -5.93 16.45 16.15
C ILE A 170 -6.66 17.51 15.35
N GLN A 171 -6.94 17.24 14.08
CA GLN A 171 -7.76 18.07 13.21
C GLN A 171 -8.62 17.17 12.32
N GLN A 172 -9.93 17.40 12.28
CA GLN A 172 -10.86 16.74 11.36
C GLN A 172 -10.68 15.20 11.25
N GLN A 173 -10.71 14.50 12.38
CA GLN A 173 -10.52 13.02 12.46
C GLN A 173 -9.15 12.51 11.97
N THR A 174 -8.14 13.36 11.98
CA THR A 174 -6.77 13.02 11.64
C THR A 174 -5.83 13.49 12.74
N VAL A 175 -4.95 12.62 13.19
CA VAL A 175 -3.84 12.95 14.08
C VAL A 175 -2.63 13.32 13.24
N TYR A 176 -2.09 14.49 13.48
CA TYR A 176 -0.88 15.02 12.84
C TYR A 176 0.30 14.86 13.79
N PHE A 177 1.38 14.33 13.28
CA PHE A 177 2.64 14.16 13.99
C PHE A 177 3.69 15.03 13.33
N ASP A 178 4.05 16.14 13.96
CA ASP A 178 5.02 17.11 13.44
C ASP A 178 6.41 16.82 14.03
N TYR A 179 7.40 16.74 13.17
CA TYR A 179 8.79 16.41 13.51
C TYR A 179 9.74 17.61 13.39
N ILE A 180 10.96 17.45 13.92
CA ILE A 180 11.98 18.51 13.97
C ILE A 180 12.32 19.05 12.57
N ASN A 181 12.33 18.23 11.53
CA ASN A 181 12.74 18.59 10.17
C ASN A 181 11.58 19.01 9.25
N ASN A 182 10.53 19.62 9.80
CA ASN A 182 9.31 19.98 9.07
C ASN A 182 8.62 18.80 8.36
N LEU A 183 8.93 17.58 8.78
CA LEU A 183 8.22 16.39 8.35
C LEU A 183 6.92 16.30 9.15
N GLN A 184 5.81 16.12 8.44
CA GLN A 184 4.51 15.86 9.05
C GLN A 184 4.03 14.49 8.59
N LEU A 185 3.68 13.62 9.55
CA LEU A 185 3.01 12.35 9.29
C LEU A 185 1.58 12.44 9.79
N THR A 186 0.70 11.70 9.16
CA THR A 186 -0.73 11.70 9.47
C THR A 186 -1.20 10.30 9.83
N PHE A 187 -2.10 10.23 10.81
CA PHE A 187 -2.78 9.02 11.23
C PHE A 187 -4.29 9.27 11.22
N PRO A 188 -5.04 8.57 10.36
CA PRO A 188 -6.48 8.74 10.30
C PRO A 188 -7.17 8.03 11.48
N LEU A 189 -7.94 8.75 12.27
CA LEU A 189 -8.68 8.21 13.43
C LEU A 189 -9.75 7.21 13.05
N ASP A 190 -10.22 7.21 11.80
CA ASP A 190 -11.16 6.22 11.28
C ASP A 190 -10.61 4.78 11.26
N CYS A 191 -9.29 4.63 11.48
CA CYS A 191 -8.68 3.32 11.72
C CYS A 191 -9.10 2.70 13.06
N ILE A 192 -9.58 3.51 14.02
CA ILE A 192 -9.94 3.09 15.37
C ILE A 192 -11.45 3.25 15.55
N GLU A 193 -12.14 2.25 16.12
CA GLU A 193 -13.54 2.40 16.52
C GLU A 193 -13.68 3.55 17.54
N ASN A 194 -14.76 4.33 17.44
CA ASN A 194 -14.97 5.51 18.28
C ASN A 194 -14.87 5.18 19.78
N GLU A 195 -15.37 4.02 20.20
CA GLU A 195 -15.32 3.56 21.60
C GLU A 195 -13.89 3.34 22.11
N ASN A 196 -12.95 3.01 21.22
CA ASN A 196 -11.56 2.73 21.58
C ASN A 196 -10.63 3.96 21.44
N GLN A 197 -11.13 5.08 20.92
CA GLN A 197 -10.31 6.29 20.74
C GLN A 197 -9.81 6.89 22.06
N PRO A 198 -10.65 7.00 23.13
CA PRO A 198 -10.15 7.52 24.41
C PRO A 198 -8.97 6.67 24.95
N ALA A 199 -9.13 5.33 24.98
CA ALA A 199 -8.08 4.43 25.45
C ALA A 199 -6.80 4.50 24.59
N PHE A 200 -6.93 4.77 23.29
CA PHE A 200 -5.78 5.02 22.42
C PHE A 200 -5.06 6.30 22.80
N PHE A 201 -5.76 7.40 23.06
CA PHE A 201 -5.15 8.66 23.45
C PHE A 201 -4.51 8.58 24.83
N ASP A 202 -5.13 7.90 25.78
CA ASP A 202 -4.56 7.68 27.10
C ASP A 202 -3.22 6.92 26.97
N ALA A 203 -3.21 5.82 26.23
CA ALA A 203 -1.99 5.07 25.97
C ALA A 203 -0.94 5.89 25.20
N LEU A 204 -1.36 6.75 24.27
CA LEU A 204 -0.47 7.62 23.53
C LEU A 204 0.18 8.66 24.46
N HIS A 205 -0.58 9.20 25.40
CA HIS A 205 -0.09 10.13 26.43
C HIS A 205 0.87 9.49 27.43
N GLU A 206 0.74 8.18 27.70
CA GLU A 206 1.67 7.44 28.56
C GLU A 206 3.01 7.18 27.87
N VAL A 207 2.99 6.93 26.55
CA VAL A 207 4.17 6.56 25.78
C VAL A 207 5.00 7.76 25.38
N ILE A 208 4.34 8.87 25.05
CA ILE A 208 5.03 10.07 24.55
C ILE A 208 5.38 10.97 25.73
N ASP A 209 6.65 11.34 25.83
CA ASP A 209 7.18 12.27 26.84
C ASP A 209 6.52 13.65 26.68
N LYS A 210 5.68 14.00 27.67
CA LYS A 210 4.90 15.26 27.70
C LYS A 210 5.77 16.51 27.84
N ASP A 211 6.99 16.36 28.38
CA ASP A 211 7.91 17.47 28.55
C ASP A 211 8.61 17.86 27.24
N ARG A 212 8.59 16.97 26.26
CA ARG A 212 9.27 17.15 24.97
C ARG A 212 8.32 17.35 23.80
N VAL A 213 7.09 16.91 23.93
CA VAL A 213 6.12 16.89 22.80
C VAL A 213 4.87 17.69 23.18
N PHE A 214 4.55 18.69 22.38
CA PHE A 214 3.36 19.51 22.59
C PHE A 214 2.11 18.82 22.03
N PHE A 215 1.08 18.67 22.88
CA PHE A 215 -0.22 18.14 22.50
C PHE A 215 -1.24 19.27 22.31
N SER A 216 -1.83 19.37 21.12
CA SER A 216 -2.86 20.38 20.84
C SER A 216 -4.18 19.73 20.43
N ASN A 217 -5.32 20.27 20.95
CA ASN A 217 -6.71 19.89 20.65
C ASN A 217 -7.12 18.44 21.00
N ILE A 218 -6.39 17.75 21.88
CA ILE A 218 -6.76 16.39 22.32
C ILE A 218 -7.89 16.43 23.35
N GLN A 219 -8.05 17.54 24.10
CA GLN A 219 -9.05 17.65 25.16
C GLN A 219 -10.47 18.02 24.70
N GLN A 220 -10.69 18.33 23.43
CA GLN A 220 -12.01 18.81 22.93
C GLN A 220 -12.86 17.73 22.25
N THR A 221 -12.40 16.49 22.21
CA THR A 221 -13.07 15.41 21.43
C THR A 221 -13.60 14.26 22.32
N ILE A 222 -13.64 14.45 23.65
CA ILE A 222 -14.22 13.48 24.63
C ILE A 222 -15.57 13.97 25.11
#